data_62b8a4068c20fbbb2f3b9059daba8b4b
#
_entry.id   62b8a4068c20fbbb2f3b9059daba8b4b
#
_cell.length_a   1.000
_cell.length_b   1.000
_cell.length_c   1.000
_cell.angle_alpha   90.00
_cell.angle_beta   90.00
_cell.angle_gamma   90.00
#
_symmetry.space_group_name_H-M   'P 1'
#
loop_
_entity.id
_entity.type
_entity.pdbx_description
1 polymer ?
#
loop_
_entity_poly.entity_id
_entity_poly.type
_entity_poly.pdbx_seq_one_letter_code
_entity_poly.pdbx_strand_id
1 'polypeptide(L)'
;RAGKTTLLYKIVLDLVASGVDWEQIIYINFEDERLSEFTVADFNDLLSVQSEMSDKKGYFFLDEVQNIDGWEKFARRMADAKEHIYITGSNAKMLSREIEATLGGRFFAKHITPYAFGEYLTACEVPHDDPALLGTKTNGKIRAACAQYLQYGGLPESLLYKAKREYISGVYQKVLLGDIITRNSIRNDYAVKILIKKIAESVRSEISYSKLQKPLRAVNVSLAKETIADNIRYAEDAYLLFHLQNYYANLVEKESYPKFYFSDNGIVSLFLDRKESVQLENMVAVALTRAYPDDVYYLKSAKTGIDIDFYVPSIGLAVQAAYSIAGDAREREVGSLKKLAQNSQGAARLVIVTYEEEETIIEDGVTIEAVPLY
;
A
#
# COMPACT_ATOMS: atom_id res chain seq x y z
N ARG A 1 -3.24 9.70 3.75
CA ARG A 1 -4.50 10.21 3.15
C ARG A 1 -5.33 9.10 2.48
N ALA A 2 -5.30 7.90 3.09
CA ALA A 2 -6.10 6.76 2.65
C ALA A 2 -7.52 6.73 3.27
N GLY A 3 -7.92 7.76 4.06
CA GLY A 3 -9.25 7.85 4.67
C GLY A 3 -9.31 7.45 6.15
N LYS A 4 -8.20 7.38 6.89
CA LYS A 4 -8.17 7.04 8.33
C LYS A 4 -9.11 7.92 9.16
N THR A 5 -8.96 9.25 9.06
CA THR A 5 -9.82 10.23 9.74
C THR A 5 -11.28 10.06 9.36
N THR A 6 -11.59 9.82 8.08
CA THR A 6 -12.95 9.56 7.60
C THR A 6 -13.54 8.29 8.23
N LEU A 7 -12.72 7.25 8.41
CA LEU A 7 -13.14 6.03 9.12
C LEU A 7 -13.46 6.32 10.58
N LEU A 8 -12.64 7.13 11.28
CA LEU A 8 -12.96 7.54 12.66
C LEU A 8 -14.31 8.27 12.73
N TYR A 9 -14.56 9.21 11.82
CA TYR A 9 -15.85 9.91 11.77
C TYR A 9 -17.02 8.96 11.52
N LYS A 10 -16.83 7.98 10.62
CA LYS A 10 -17.86 6.96 10.38
C LYS A 10 -18.15 6.14 11.65
N ILE A 11 -17.11 5.70 12.36
CA ILE A 11 -17.29 4.96 13.63
C ILE A 11 -18.03 5.81 14.66
N VAL A 12 -17.70 7.10 14.78
CA VAL A 12 -18.42 8.04 15.66
C VAL A 12 -19.92 8.10 15.29
N LEU A 13 -20.23 8.28 14.01
CA LEU A 13 -21.61 8.34 13.54
C LEU A 13 -22.36 7.01 13.76
N ASP A 14 -21.71 5.87 13.53
CA ASP A 14 -22.30 4.54 13.78
C ASP A 14 -22.57 4.33 15.29
N LEU A 15 -21.68 4.79 16.17
CA LEU A 15 -21.88 4.75 17.63
C LEU A 15 -23.09 5.61 18.07
N VAL A 16 -23.16 6.85 17.58
CA VAL A 16 -24.27 7.76 17.88
C VAL A 16 -25.59 7.17 17.36
N ALA A 17 -25.60 6.62 16.15
CA ALA A 17 -26.77 5.95 15.59
C ALA A 17 -27.19 4.70 16.41
N SER A 18 -26.26 4.06 17.12
CA SER A 18 -26.53 2.93 18.03
C SER A 18 -26.98 3.35 19.44
N GLY A 19 -27.08 4.66 19.73
CA GLY A 19 -27.57 5.21 21.00
C GLY A 19 -26.46 5.67 21.97
N VAL A 20 -25.23 5.84 21.51
CA VAL A 20 -24.17 6.51 22.29
C VAL A 20 -24.42 8.01 22.28
N ASP A 21 -24.41 8.65 23.44
CA ASP A 21 -24.60 10.09 23.56
C ASP A 21 -23.32 10.84 23.12
N TRP A 22 -23.47 12.03 22.55
CA TRP A 22 -22.35 12.86 22.10
C TRP A 22 -21.38 13.21 23.24
N GLU A 23 -21.87 13.37 24.46
CA GLU A 23 -21.10 13.67 25.67
C GLU A 23 -20.15 12.53 26.08
N GLN A 24 -20.33 11.34 25.53
CA GLN A 24 -19.42 10.21 25.72
C GLN A 24 -18.25 10.21 24.70
N ILE A 25 -18.28 11.06 23.68
CA ILE A 25 -17.32 11.01 22.57
C ILE A 25 -16.30 12.14 22.70
N ILE A 26 -15.04 11.76 22.84
CA ILE A 26 -13.89 12.66 22.80
C ILE A 26 -13.11 12.42 21.50
N TYR A 27 -13.07 13.42 20.63
CA TYR A 27 -12.28 13.38 19.39
C TYR A 27 -11.20 14.44 19.41
N ILE A 28 -9.96 14.05 19.20
CA ILE A 28 -8.78 14.93 19.16
C ILE A 28 -7.94 14.60 17.93
N ASN A 29 -7.57 15.62 17.15
CA ASN A 29 -6.62 15.52 16.06
C ASN A 29 -5.30 16.22 16.47
N PHE A 30 -4.25 15.44 16.64
CA PHE A 30 -2.92 15.95 17.03
C PHE A 30 -2.09 16.54 15.87
N GLU A 31 -2.67 16.72 14.68
CA GLU A 31 -2.14 17.64 13.65
C GLU A 31 -2.57 19.10 13.86
N ASP A 32 -3.47 19.38 14.82
CA ASP A 32 -3.93 20.75 15.13
C ASP A 32 -2.80 21.53 15.83
N GLU A 33 -2.41 22.68 15.27
CA GLU A 33 -1.33 23.52 15.78
C GLU A 33 -1.59 24.05 17.21
N ARG A 34 -2.85 24.13 17.63
CA ARG A 34 -3.23 24.53 18.99
C ARG A 34 -2.79 23.53 20.04
N LEU A 35 -2.51 22.30 19.63
CA LEU A 35 -2.04 21.21 20.48
C LEU A 35 -0.53 21.01 20.41
N SER A 36 0.23 21.96 19.83
CA SER A 36 1.68 21.84 19.65
C SER A 36 2.46 21.66 20.95
N GLU A 37 1.93 22.11 22.08
CA GLU A 37 2.51 21.95 23.42
C GLU A 37 1.90 20.78 24.21
N PHE A 38 0.94 20.04 23.62
CA PHE A 38 0.30 18.92 24.28
C PHE A 38 1.31 17.77 24.53
N THR A 39 1.32 17.25 25.73
CA THR A 39 2.23 16.20 26.19
C THR A 39 1.47 14.97 26.69
N VAL A 40 2.19 13.89 26.95
CA VAL A 40 1.59 12.66 27.51
C VAL A 40 0.90 12.90 28.87
N ALA A 41 1.30 13.93 29.63
CA ALA A 41 0.67 14.26 30.90
C ALA A 41 -0.76 14.81 30.72
N ASP A 42 -0.98 15.56 29.64
CA ASP A 42 -2.24 16.25 29.36
C ASP A 42 -3.37 15.30 28.92
N PHE A 43 -3.03 14.03 28.59
CA PHE A 43 -4.06 13.01 28.38
C PHE A 43 -4.97 12.78 29.60
N ASN A 44 -4.53 13.13 30.83
CA ASN A 44 -5.36 13.03 32.00
C ASN A 44 -6.52 14.05 31.97
N ASP A 45 -6.28 15.22 31.35
CA ASP A 45 -7.30 16.26 31.25
C ASP A 45 -8.46 15.79 30.34
N LEU A 46 -8.17 14.95 29.33
CA LEU A 46 -9.22 14.35 28.49
C LEU A 46 -10.15 13.45 29.29
N LEU A 47 -9.58 12.68 30.26
CA LEU A 47 -10.38 11.83 31.17
C LEU A 47 -11.22 12.67 32.12
N SER A 48 -10.65 13.76 32.62
CA SER A 48 -11.37 14.68 33.51
C SER A 48 -12.55 15.33 32.79
N VAL A 49 -12.28 15.90 31.60
CA VAL A 49 -13.32 16.52 30.76
C VAL A 49 -14.44 15.53 30.43
N GLN A 50 -14.09 14.28 30.04
CA GLN A 50 -15.09 13.26 29.74
C GLN A 50 -15.96 12.95 30.98
N SER A 51 -15.34 12.86 32.15
CA SER A 51 -16.06 12.59 33.41
C SER A 51 -16.95 13.80 33.85
N GLU A 52 -16.61 15.01 33.46
CA GLU A 52 -17.45 16.20 33.66
C GLU A 52 -18.65 16.24 32.71
N MET A 53 -18.47 15.73 31.48
CA MET A 53 -19.50 15.72 30.45
C MET A 53 -20.52 14.59 30.62
N SER A 54 -20.07 13.43 31.10
CA SER A 54 -20.94 12.23 31.22
C SER A 54 -20.45 11.26 32.29
N ASP A 55 -21.40 10.72 33.08
CA ASP A 55 -21.19 9.60 34.01
C ASP A 55 -21.03 8.25 33.30
N LYS A 56 -21.32 8.20 32.00
CA LYS A 56 -21.20 7.00 31.16
C LYS A 56 -19.79 6.85 30.65
N LYS A 57 -19.45 5.61 30.28
CA LYS A 57 -18.14 5.26 29.73
C LYS A 57 -17.84 6.02 28.43
N GLY A 58 -16.65 6.61 28.34
CA GLY A 58 -16.23 7.41 27.20
C GLY A 58 -15.70 6.59 26.02
N TYR A 59 -15.76 7.20 24.84
CA TYR A 59 -15.15 6.73 23.59
C TYR A 59 -14.13 7.77 23.13
N PHE A 60 -12.85 7.38 23.10
CA PHE A 60 -11.73 8.29 22.80
C PHE A 60 -11.20 8.03 21.39
N PHE A 61 -11.24 9.06 20.55
CA PHE A 61 -10.75 9.04 19.18
C PHE A 61 -9.53 9.96 19.07
N LEU A 62 -8.36 9.35 18.94
CA LEU A 62 -7.06 10.02 18.92
C LEU A 62 -6.49 9.92 17.50
N ASP A 63 -6.66 10.99 16.71
CA ASP A 63 -6.21 11.06 15.33
C ASP A 63 -4.78 11.61 15.25
N GLU A 64 -3.91 10.95 14.46
CA GLU A 64 -2.48 11.27 14.26
C GLU A 64 -1.69 11.34 15.60
N VAL A 65 -1.94 10.37 16.48
CA VAL A 65 -1.42 10.34 17.86
C VAL A 65 0.12 10.29 17.95
N GLN A 66 0.80 9.88 16.85
CA GLN A 66 2.27 9.83 16.78
C GLN A 66 2.94 11.21 16.93
N ASN A 67 2.18 12.27 16.91
CA ASN A 67 2.71 13.61 17.18
C ASN A 67 2.94 13.87 18.67
N ILE A 68 2.53 12.94 19.56
CA ILE A 68 2.71 13.04 21.00
C ILE A 68 3.66 11.93 21.48
N ASP A 69 4.83 12.29 21.94
CA ASP A 69 5.81 11.33 22.48
C ASP A 69 5.27 10.62 23.72
N GLY A 70 5.41 9.30 23.77
CA GLY A 70 5.00 8.48 24.92
C GLY A 70 3.49 8.18 25.00
N TRP A 71 2.72 8.47 23.95
CA TRP A 71 1.29 8.20 23.85
C TRP A 71 0.93 6.72 24.09
N GLU A 72 1.83 5.80 23.76
CA GLU A 72 1.64 4.36 23.91
C GLU A 72 1.44 3.94 25.38
N LYS A 73 2.00 4.69 26.35
CA LYS A 73 1.80 4.46 27.79
C LYS A 73 0.38 4.80 28.20
N PHE A 74 -0.17 5.89 27.65
CA PHE A 74 -1.57 6.26 27.84
C PHE A 74 -2.49 5.21 27.21
N ALA A 75 -2.25 4.85 25.96
CA ALA A 75 -3.04 3.83 25.27
C ALA A 75 -3.08 2.50 26.01
N ARG A 76 -1.94 2.05 26.57
CA ARG A 76 -1.88 0.86 27.42
C ARG A 76 -2.74 0.99 28.67
N ARG A 77 -2.66 2.11 29.37
CA ARG A 77 -3.47 2.36 30.57
C ARG A 77 -4.97 2.32 30.24
N MET A 78 -5.38 2.91 29.12
CA MET A 78 -6.77 2.87 28.64
C MET A 78 -7.22 1.44 28.31
N ALA A 79 -6.37 0.66 27.65
CA ALA A 79 -6.64 -0.73 27.33
C ALA A 79 -6.75 -1.60 28.61
N ASP A 80 -5.86 -1.39 29.62
CA ASP A 80 -5.93 -2.08 30.91
C ASP A 80 -7.20 -1.73 31.69
N ALA A 81 -7.68 -0.49 31.59
CA ALA A 81 -8.94 -0.02 32.15
C ALA A 81 -10.16 -0.46 31.32
N LYS A 82 -9.95 -1.15 30.18
CA LYS A 82 -11.00 -1.55 29.24
C LYS A 82 -11.82 -0.37 28.72
N GLU A 83 -11.17 0.77 28.53
CA GLU A 83 -11.78 1.93 27.90
C GLU A 83 -11.86 1.76 26.37
N HIS A 84 -12.82 2.46 25.74
CA HIS A 84 -12.94 2.46 24.27
C HIS A 84 -12.02 3.51 23.69
N ILE A 85 -10.90 3.07 23.09
CA ILE A 85 -9.93 3.95 22.48
C ILE A 85 -9.68 3.56 21.02
N TYR A 86 -9.78 4.54 20.13
CA TYR A 86 -9.54 4.44 18.68
C TYR A 86 -8.39 5.37 18.32
N ILE A 87 -7.37 4.82 17.70
CA ILE A 87 -6.13 5.54 17.44
C ILE A 87 -5.80 5.47 15.96
N THR A 88 -5.38 6.57 15.35
CA THR A 88 -4.78 6.55 14.03
C THR A 88 -3.34 7.07 14.05
N GLY A 89 -2.59 6.65 13.05
CA GLY A 89 -1.25 7.14 12.78
C GLY A 89 -0.83 6.91 11.33
N SER A 90 0.08 7.73 10.83
CA SER A 90 0.51 7.72 9.43
C SER A 90 1.73 6.83 9.15
N ASN A 91 2.32 6.19 10.17
CA ASN A 91 3.54 5.40 10.03
C ASN A 91 3.37 3.96 10.51
N ALA A 92 3.87 2.99 9.72
CA ALA A 92 3.86 1.56 10.04
C ALA A 92 4.61 1.22 11.34
N LYS A 93 5.75 1.88 11.61
CA LYS A 93 6.54 1.67 12.83
C LYS A 93 5.74 1.85 14.10
N MET A 94 4.77 2.76 14.08
CA MET A 94 3.94 3.05 15.23
C MET A 94 2.97 1.94 15.59
N LEU A 95 2.68 1.06 14.64
CA LEU A 95 1.68 0.02 14.83
C LEU A 95 2.26 -1.37 15.09
N SER A 96 3.55 -1.62 14.81
CA SER A 96 4.02 -3.00 14.80
C SER A 96 4.90 -3.43 15.99
N ARG A 97 5.95 -2.72 16.33
CA ARG A 97 6.91 -3.24 17.33
C ARG A 97 6.85 -2.59 18.71
N GLU A 98 6.81 -1.28 18.76
CA GLU A 98 6.76 -0.56 20.06
C GLU A 98 5.40 -0.69 20.71
N ILE A 99 4.33 -0.70 19.90
CA ILE A 99 2.97 -0.89 20.38
C ILE A 99 2.72 -2.35 20.73
N GLU A 100 3.15 -3.32 19.92
CA GLU A 100 3.04 -4.74 20.24
C GLU A 100 3.76 -5.06 21.56
N ALA A 101 4.97 -4.55 21.75
CA ALA A 101 5.71 -4.70 22.99
C ALA A 101 5.02 -4.01 24.19
N THR A 102 4.47 -2.82 23.98
CA THR A 102 3.86 -2.01 25.03
C THR A 102 2.42 -2.43 25.33
N LEU A 103 1.59 -2.66 24.31
CA LEU A 103 0.18 -3.04 24.48
C LEU A 103 -0.04 -4.54 24.70
N GLY A 104 0.95 -5.38 24.36
CA GLY A 104 0.92 -6.80 24.70
C GLY A 104 -0.32 -7.54 24.20
N GLY A 105 -0.71 -7.33 22.93
CA GLY A 105 -1.86 -8.00 22.32
C GLY A 105 -3.24 -7.44 22.71
N ARG A 106 -3.31 -6.28 23.37
CA ARG A 106 -4.58 -5.63 23.77
C ARG A 106 -5.15 -4.67 22.75
N PHE A 107 -4.83 -4.84 21.45
CA PHE A 107 -5.33 -3.99 20.38
C PHE A 107 -5.61 -4.78 19.10
N PHE A 108 -6.43 -4.19 18.25
CA PHE A 108 -6.66 -4.67 16.89
C PHE A 108 -6.16 -3.61 15.92
N ALA A 109 -5.18 -3.97 15.10
CA ALA A 109 -4.68 -3.09 14.06
C ALA A 109 -5.45 -3.31 12.74
N LYS A 110 -5.85 -2.23 12.10
CA LYS A 110 -6.43 -2.24 10.75
C LYS A 110 -5.64 -1.32 9.85
N HIS A 111 -5.01 -1.89 8.83
CA HIS A 111 -4.34 -1.12 7.80
C HIS A 111 -5.39 -0.54 6.83
N ILE A 112 -5.38 0.78 6.68
CA ILE A 112 -6.26 1.51 5.76
C ILE A 112 -5.44 1.88 4.52
N THR A 113 -5.80 1.28 3.39
CA THR A 113 -5.16 1.51 2.08
C THR A 113 -5.96 2.52 1.24
N PRO A 114 -5.38 3.10 0.20
CA PRO A 114 -6.15 3.73 -0.86
C PRO A 114 -7.24 2.79 -1.39
N TYR A 115 -8.24 3.29 -2.09
CA TYR A 115 -9.31 2.44 -2.64
C TYR A 115 -8.75 1.29 -3.49
N ALA A 116 -9.26 0.08 -3.31
CA ALA A 116 -9.18 -0.96 -4.32
C ALA A 116 -10.04 -0.56 -5.54
N PHE A 117 -9.84 -1.23 -6.68
CA PHE A 117 -10.57 -0.84 -7.90
C PHE A 117 -12.09 -0.93 -7.74
N GLY A 118 -12.63 -1.98 -7.09
CA GLY A 118 -14.06 -2.07 -6.78
C GLY A 118 -14.56 -0.94 -5.87
N GLU A 119 -13.80 -0.59 -4.82
CA GLU A 119 -14.12 0.56 -3.96
C GLU A 119 -14.08 1.89 -4.73
N TYR A 120 -13.14 2.01 -5.68
CA TYR A 120 -13.05 3.17 -6.57
C TYR A 120 -14.26 3.26 -7.49
N LEU A 121 -14.72 2.14 -8.07
CA LEU A 121 -15.95 2.09 -8.88
C LEU A 121 -17.17 2.51 -8.07
N THR A 122 -17.31 1.99 -6.84
CA THR A 122 -18.38 2.40 -5.91
C THR A 122 -18.32 3.90 -5.64
N ALA A 123 -17.14 4.46 -5.34
CA ALA A 123 -16.97 5.89 -5.10
C ALA A 123 -17.24 6.76 -6.35
N CYS A 124 -17.09 6.19 -7.55
CA CYS A 124 -17.42 6.83 -8.83
C CYS A 124 -18.87 6.57 -9.27
N GLU A 125 -19.68 5.89 -8.45
CA GLU A 125 -21.07 5.51 -8.78
C GLU A 125 -21.18 4.69 -10.08
N VAL A 126 -20.17 3.84 -10.35
CA VAL A 126 -20.16 2.91 -11.49
C VAL A 126 -20.65 1.55 -11.02
N PRO A 127 -21.81 1.05 -11.53
CA PRO A 127 -22.29 -0.28 -11.17
C PRO A 127 -21.30 -1.37 -11.60
N HIS A 128 -21.01 -2.33 -10.71
CA HIS A 128 -20.04 -3.40 -10.98
C HIS A 128 -20.32 -4.71 -10.21
N ASP A 129 -21.23 -4.71 -9.22
CA ASP A 129 -21.51 -5.87 -8.38
C ASP A 129 -22.58 -6.80 -8.92
N ASP A 130 -23.42 -6.32 -9.87
CA ASP A 130 -24.52 -7.09 -10.45
C ASP A 130 -24.23 -7.46 -11.92
N PRO A 131 -23.99 -8.76 -12.22
CA PRO A 131 -23.79 -9.21 -13.60
C PRO A 131 -24.91 -8.83 -14.57
N ALA A 132 -26.14 -8.67 -14.09
CA ALA A 132 -27.27 -8.26 -14.92
C ALA A 132 -27.16 -6.80 -15.41
N LEU A 133 -26.38 -5.97 -14.72
CA LEU A 133 -26.11 -4.58 -15.08
C LEU A 133 -24.88 -4.39 -15.98
N LEU A 134 -24.11 -5.46 -16.22
CA LEU A 134 -22.87 -5.45 -17.01
C LEU A 134 -23.16 -5.47 -18.53
N GLY A 135 -23.93 -4.51 -19.01
CA GLY A 135 -24.12 -4.28 -20.45
C GLY A 135 -22.98 -3.46 -21.07
N THR A 136 -22.96 -3.37 -22.40
CA THR A 136 -21.91 -2.65 -23.17
C THR A 136 -21.61 -1.24 -22.63
N LYS A 137 -22.65 -0.49 -22.22
CA LYS A 137 -22.50 0.86 -21.69
C LYS A 137 -21.83 0.87 -20.32
N THR A 138 -22.16 -0.08 -19.45
CA THR A 138 -21.55 -0.21 -18.11
C THR A 138 -20.11 -0.65 -18.24
N ASN A 139 -19.80 -1.63 -19.09
CA ASN A 139 -18.43 -2.06 -19.38
C ASN A 139 -17.59 -0.90 -19.92
N GLY A 140 -18.13 -0.04 -20.76
CA GLY A 140 -17.46 1.18 -21.22
C GLY A 140 -17.11 2.13 -20.09
N LYS A 141 -18.00 2.29 -19.09
CA LYS A 141 -17.72 3.09 -17.88
C LYS A 141 -16.65 2.46 -16.99
N ILE A 142 -16.69 1.13 -16.80
CA ILE A 142 -15.68 0.39 -16.02
C ILE A 142 -14.31 0.55 -16.67
N ARG A 143 -14.19 0.40 -18.00
CA ARG A 143 -12.94 0.61 -18.74
C ARG A 143 -12.42 2.03 -18.59
N ALA A 144 -13.27 3.04 -18.70
CA ALA A 144 -12.89 4.44 -18.50
C ALA A 144 -12.40 4.69 -17.05
N ALA A 145 -13.08 4.12 -16.07
CA ALA A 145 -12.69 4.17 -14.67
C ALA A 145 -11.36 3.45 -14.44
N CYS A 146 -11.13 2.27 -15.05
CA CYS A 146 -9.88 1.53 -14.99
C CYS A 146 -8.70 2.35 -15.54
N ALA A 147 -8.86 3.01 -16.68
CA ALA A 147 -7.84 3.90 -17.23
C ALA A 147 -7.50 5.06 -16.28
N GLN A 148 -8.50 5.64 -15.62
CA GLN A 148 -8.31 6.70 -14.62
C GLN A 148 -7.59 6.16 -13.36
N TYR A 149 -8.02 4.99 -12.86
CA TYR A 149 -7.42 4.35 -11.70
C TYR A 149 -5.97 3.93 -11.97
N LEU A 150 -5.69 3.37 -13.16
CA LEU A 150 -4.34 3.01 -13.59
C LEU A 150 -3.40 4.23 -13.58
N GLN A 151 -3.90 5.38 -14.01
CA GLN A 151 -3.10 6.62 -14.10
C GLN A 151 -3.01 7.40 -12.78
N TYR A 152 -4.11 7.48 -12.01
CA TYR A 152 -4.22 8.36 -10.85
C TYR A 152 -4.32 7.64 -9.52
N GLY A 153 -4.39 6.30 -9.53
CA GLY A 153 -4.48 5.48 -8.33
C GLY A 153 -5.81 5.58 -7.60
N GLY A 154 -5.81 5.10 -6.35
CA GLY A 154 -6.99 4.97 -5.51
C GLY A 154 -7.06 5.94 -4.33
N LEU A 155 -6.26 7.01 -4.28
CA LEU A 155 -6.33 7.99 -3.20
C LEU A 155 -7.73 8.63 -3.15
N PRO A 156 -8.52 8.46 -2.06
CA PRO A 156 -9.93 8.86 -2.02
C PRO A 156 -10.17 10.33 -2.36
N GLU A 157 -9.42 11.24 -1.75
CA GLU A 157 -9.57 12.68 -1.96
C GLU A 157 -9.22 13.10 -3.41
N SER A 158 -8.45 12.29 -4.17
CA SER A 158 -8.13 12.61 -5.57
C SER A 158 -9.36 12.71 -6.46
N LEU A 159 -10.47 12.06 -6.07
CA LEU A 159 -11.75 12.13 -6.77
C LEU A 159 -12.41 13.52 -6.70
N LEU A 160 -12.08 14.32 -5.68
CA LEU A 160 -12.64 15.65 -5.46
C LEU A 160 -11.97 16.73 -6.33
N TYR A 161 -10.81 16.42 -6.93
CA TYR A 161 -10.01 17.40 -7.66
C TYR A 161 -10.00 17.14 -9.17
N LYS A 162 -10.18 18.18 -9.96
CA LYS A 162 -9.97 18.13 -11.42
C LYS A 162 -8.49 17.95 -11.77
N ALA A 163 -7.62 18.64 -11.05
CA ALA A 163 -6.17 18.59 -11.17
C ALA A 163 -5.59 17.44 -10.32
N LYS A 164 -5.97 16.19 -10.62
CA LYS A 164 -5.60 15.00 -9.84
C LYS A 164 -4.09 14.84 -9.68
N ARG A 165 -3.31 15.12 -10.75
CA ARG A 165 -1.86 14.99 -10.73
C ARG A 165 -1.20 15.94 -9.74
N GLU A 166 -1.67 17.18 -9.66
CA GLU A 166 -1.18 18.18 -8.70
C GLU A 166 -1.51 17.76 -7.28
N TYR A 167 -2.72 17.28 -7.03
CA TYR A 167 -3.10 16.74 -5.72
C TYR A 167 -2.18 15.58 -5.31
N ILE A 168 -1.98 14.58 -6.17
CA ILE A 168 -1.13 13.42 -5.90
C ILE A 168 0.32 13.85 -5.67
N SER A 169 0.82 14.83 -6.44
CA SER A 169 2.13 15.42 -6.22
C SER A 169 2.25 16.05 -4.84
N GLY A 170 1.22 16.77 -4.39
CA GLY A 170 1.16 17.34 -3.03
C GLY A 170 1.18 16.26 -1.95
N VAL A 171 0.43 15.17 -2.12
CA VAL A 171 0.46 14.02 -1.20
C VAL A 171 1.85 13.38 -1.16
N TYR A 172 2.46 13.14 -2.31
CA TYR A 172 3.83 12.61 -2.40
C TYR A 172 4.83 13.52 -1.68
N GLN A 173 4.75 14.84 -1.90
CA GLN A 173 5.64 15.80 -1.22
C GLN A 173 5.44 15.79 0.30
N LYS A 174 4.20 15.70 0.80
CA LYS A 174 3.93 15.59 2.24
C LYS A 174 4.57 14.33 2.82
N VAL A 175 4.40 13.18 2.18
CA VAL A 175 5.00 11.91 2.62
C VAL A 175 6.53 12.00 2.58
N LEU A 176 7.09 12.48 1.47
CA LEU A 176 8.54 12.57 1.30
C LEU A 176 9.19 13.50 2.32
N LEU A 177 8.68 14.72 2.46
CA LEU A 177 9.29 15.75 3.32
C LEU A 177 8.96 15.52 4.79
N GLY A 178 7.71 15.21 5.13
CA GLY A 178 7.25 15.03 6.50
C GLY A 178 7.61 13.65 7.05
N ASP A 179 7.07 12.59 6.43
CA ASP A 179 7.13 11.25 7.00
C ASP A 179 8.47 10.54 6.77
N ILE A 180 9.20 10.88 5.69
CA ILE A 180 10.50 10.26 5.39
C ILE A 180 11.64 11.16 5.87
N ILE A 181 11.79 12.38 5.32
CA ILE A 181 12.98 13.22 5.51
C ILE A 181 13.01 13.82 6.92
N THR A 182 11.99 14.60 7.30
CA THR A 182 11.97 15.31 8.58
C THR A 182 11.95 14.36 9.76
N ARG A 183 11.05 13.38 9.74
CA ARG A 183 10.90 12.41 10.83
C ARG A 183 12.17 11.59 11.11
N ASN A 184 12.94 11.25 10.07
CA ASN A 184 14.17 10.49 10.23
C ASN A 184 15.43 11.38 10.21
N SER A 185 15.28 12.70 10.30
CA SER A 185 16.39 13.67 10.34
C SER A 185 17.38 13.49 9.17
N ILE A 186 16.88 13.18 7.97
CA ILE A 186 17.73 12.94 6.80
C ILE A 186 18.29 14.26 6.29
N ARG A 187 19.63 14.38 6.26
CA ARG A 187 20.32 15.61 5.85
C ARG A 187 20.36 15.82 4.33
N ASN A 188 20.37 14.73 3.56
CA ASN A 188 20.48 14.78 2.09
C ASN A 188 19.15 14.36 1.44
N ASP A 189 18.21 15.29 1.37
CA ASP A 189 16.89 15.10 0.73
C ASP A 189 16.99 14.84 -0.77
N TYR A 190 17.98 15.43 -1.44
CA TYR A 190 18.23 15.22 -2.86
C TYR A 190 18.58 13.77 -3.18
N ALA A 191 19.38 13.13 -2.33
CA ALA A 191 19.71 11.70 -2.48
C ALA A 191 18.46 10.81 -2.37
N VAL A 192 17.55 11.10 -1.43
CA VAL A 192 16.30 10.35 -1.28
C VAL A 192 15.41 10.51 -2.51
N LYS A 193 15.29 11.73 -3.06
CA LYS A 193 14.51 12.00 -4.29
C LYS A 193 15.03 11.19 -5.48
N ILE A 194 16.37 11.14 -5.68
CA ILE A 194 16.99 10.34 -6.74
C ILE A 194 16.75 8.85 -6.51
N LEU A 195 16.89 8.37 -5.28
CA LEU A 195 16.69 6.99 -4.92
C LEU A 195 15.25 6.54 -5.25
N ILE A 196 14.24 7.30 -4.82
CA ILE A 196 12.82 7.00 -5.10
C ILE A 196 12.55 7.02 -6.60
N LYS A 197 13.09 8.01 -7.33
CA LYS A 197 12.97 8.06 -8.79
C LYS A 197 13.59 6.82 -9.45
N LYS A 198 14.77 6.39 -8.98
CA LYS A 198 15.42 5.19 -9.51
C LYS A 198 14.65 3.92 -9.21
N ILE A 199 14.04 3.82 -8.06
CA ILE A 199 13.13 2.73 -7.70
C ILE A 199 11.93 2.72 -8.66
N ALA A 200 11.31 3.88 -8.93
CA ALA A 200 10.20 3.98 -9.87
C ALA A 200 10.58 3.49 -11.29
N GLU A 201 11.77 3.84 -11.77
CA GLU A 201 12.29 3.34 -13.05
C GLU A 201 12.57 1.83 -13.07
N SER A 202 12.66 1.21 -11.89
CA SER A 202 13.02 -0.19 -11.69
C SER A 202 11.83 -1.09 -11.33
N VAL A 203 10.64 -0.54 -11.21
CA VAL A 203 9.41 -1.34 -11.10
C VAL A 203 9.42 -2.37 -12.24
N ARG A 204 9.02 -3.61 -11.98
CA ARG A 204 9.14 -4.80 -12.86
C ARG A 204 10.49 -5.52 -12.82
N SER A 205 11.51 -4.97 -12.17
CA SER A 205 12.84 -5.58 -12.15
C SER A 205 13.39 -5.67 -10.75
N GLU A 206 14.06 -6.77 -10.46
CA GLU A 206 14.88 -6.89 -9.27
C GLU A 206 16.02 -5.86 -9.28
N ILE A 207 16.27 -5.20 -8.17
CA ILE A 207 17.31 -4.22 -8.08
C ILE A 207 18.13 -4.37 -6.80
N SER A 208 19.46 -4.48 -6.96
CA SER A 208 20.36 -4.51 -5.80
C SER A 208 20.70 -3.10 -5.30
N TYR A 209 21.05 -2.99 -4.02
CA TYR A 209 21.51 -1.74 -3.43
C TYR A 209 22.75 -1.16 -4.18
N SER A 210 23.60 -2.02 -4.72
CA SER A 210 24.74 -1.59 -5.57
C SER A 210 24.28 -0.93 -6.88
N LYS A 211 23.18 -1.42 -7.49
CA LYS A 211 22.61 -0.80 -8.69
C LYS A 211 21.92 0.53 -8.35
N LEU A 212 21.33 0.66 -7.16
CA LEU A 212 20.77 1.92 -6.68
C LEU A 212 21.83 2.97 -6.36
N GLN A 213 23.04 2.56 -5.96
CA GLN A 213 24.15 3.45 -5.66
C GLN A 213 24.72 4.14 -6.91
N LYS A 214 24.68 3.50 -8.08
CA LYS A 214 25.27 4.03 -9.33
C LYS A 214 24.73 5.41 -9.76
N PRO A 215 23.40 5.65 -9.85
CA PRO A 215 22.88 6.96 -10.25
C PRO A 215 23.19 8.05 -9.23
N LEU A 216 23.29 7.73 -7.93
CA LEU A 216 23.70 8.67 -6.91
C LEU A 216 25.14 9.14 -7.13
N ARG A 217 26.07 8.22 -7.43
CA ARG A 217 27.47 8.55 -7.75
C ARG A 217 27.58 9.40 -9.02
N ALA A 218 26.75 9.16 -10.02
CA ALA A 218 26.75 9.94 -11.27
C ALA A 218 26.40 11.43 -11.06
N VAL A 219 25.72 11.77 -9.96
CA VAL A 219 25.38 13.14 -9.57
C VAL A 219 26.19 13.63 -8.35
N ASN A 220 27.38 13.04 -8.14
CA ASN A 220 28.30 13.36 -7.05
C ASN A 220 27.73 13.18 -5.63
N VAL A 221 26.74 12.29 -5.47
CA VAL A 221 26.20 11.90 -4.17
C VAL A 221 26.76 10.53 -3.79
N SER A 222 27.54 10.47 -2.71
CA SER A 222 28.07 9.21 -2.18
C SER A 222 27.25 8.82 -0.93
N LEU A 223 26.55 7.69 -1.02
CA LEU A 223 25.89 7.07 0.13
C LEU A 223 26.43 5.65 0.32
N ALA A 224 26.59 5.24 1.57
CA ALA A 224 26.85 3.84 1.91
C ALA A 224 25.60 2.98 1.58
N LYS A 225 25.79 1.67 1.37
CA LYS A 225 24.67 0.76 1.08
C LYS A 225 23.69 0.68 2.25
N GLU A 226 24.21 0.72 3.46
CA GLU A 226 23.45 0.73 4.69
C GLU A 226 22.52 1.95 4.75
N THR A 227 23.03 3.14 4.40
CA THR A 227 22.22 4.37 4.33
C THR A 227 21.15 4.29 3.24
N ILE A 228 21.44 3.66 2.10
CA ILE A 228 20.45 3.43 1.04
C ILE A 228 19.35 2.48 1.57
N ALA A 229 19.73 1.39 2.25
CA ALA A 229 18.78 0.45 2.86
C ALA A 229 17.90 1.14 3.91
N ASP A 230 18.50 1.99 4.77
CA ASP A 230 17.74 2.76 5.77
C ASP A 230 16.73 3.71 5.10
N ASN A 231 17.15 4.45 4.06
CA ASN A 231 16.25 5.36 3.35
C ASN A 231 15.10 4.62 2.65
N ILE A 232 15.34 3.42 2.13
CA ILE A 232 14.29 2.56 1.56
C ILE A 232 13.33 2.10 2.66
N ARG A 233 13.86 1.61 3.79
CA ARG A 233 13.04 1.22 4.93
C ARG A 233 12.17 2.37 5.43
N TYR A 234 12.68 3.60 5.49
CA TYR A 234 11.87 4.78 5.86
C TYR A 234 10.76 5.06 4.85
N ALA A 235 10.99 4.80 3.57
CA ALA A 235 9.96 4.94 2.55
C ALA A 235 8.90 3.82 2.64
N GLU A 236 9.29 2.61 3.04
CA GLU A 236 8.36 1.50 3.34
C GLU A 236 7.57 1.76 4.62
N ASP A 237 8.23 2.20 5.68
CA ASP A 237 7.59 2.60 6.94
C ASP A 237 6.56 3.73 6.75
N ALA A 238 6.78 4.62 5.75
CA ALA A 238 5.84 5.67 5.37
C ALA A 238 4.76 5.21 4.37
N TYR A 239 4.67 3.90 4.09
CA TYR A 239 3.76 3.32 3.10
C TYR A 239 3.85 3.96 1.71
N LEU A 240 5.02 4.46 1.32
CA LEU A 240 5.26 4.98 -0.02
C LEU A 240 5.49 3.84 -1.00
N LEU A 241 6.26 2.84 -0.59
CA LEU A 241 6.58 1.65 -1.37
C LEU A 241 6.62 0.41 -0.48
N PHE A 242 6.67 -0.73 -1.13
CA PHE A 242 6.91 -2.04 -0.54
C PHE A 242 7.77 -2.89 -1.48
N HIS A 243 8.30 -4.00 -1.01
CA HIS A 243 9.06 -4.91 -1.85
C HIS A 243 8.55 -6.35 -1.79
N LEU A 244 8.82 -7.09 -2.86
CA LEU A 244 8.64 -8.52 -2.93
C LEU A 244 9.98 -9.23 -3.01
N GLN A 245 10.08 -10.38 -2.38
CA GLN A 245 11.26 -11.23 -2.37
C GLN A 245 11.10 -12.40 -3.36
N ASN A 246 12.22 -12.94 -3.81
CA ASN A 246 12.21 -14.15 -4.64
C ASN A 246 11.92 -15.37 -3.77
N TYR A 247 10.85 -16.11 -4.07
CA TYR A 247 10.46 -17.29 -3.32
C TYR A 247 11.52 -18.38 -3.32
N TYR A 248 12.21 -18.59 -4.47
CA TYR A 248 13.25 -19.60 -4.61
C TYR A 248 14.62 -19.23 -4.02
N ALA A 249 14.84 -17.98 -3.69
CA ALA A 249 16.11 -17.50 -3.22
C ALA A 249 16.39 -17.89 -1.76
N ASN A 250 17.66 -18.04 -1.42
CA ASN A 250 18.10 -18.13 -0.02
C ASN A 250 17.96 -16.76 0.68
N LEU A 251 18.12 -16.73 2.00
CA LEU A 251 17.92 -15.52 2.80
C LEU A 251 18.76 -14.34 2.29
N VAL A 252 20.03 -14.57 1.97
CA VAL A 252 20.95 -13.51 1.51
C VAL A 252 20.50 -12.95 0.16
N GLU A 253 20.07 -13.79 -0.74
CA GLU A 253 19.58 -13.37 -2.06
C GLU A 253 18.24 -12.65 -1.98
N LYS A 254 17.34 -13.08 -1.09
CA LYS A 254 16.06 -12.41 -0.81
C LYS A 254 16.26 -10.96 -0.42
N GLU A 255 17.19 -10.70 0.49
CA GLU A 255 17.51 -9.36 0.96
C GLU A 255 18.31 -8.53 -0.06
N SER A 256 19.04 -9.19 -0.97
CA SER A 256 19.95 -8.50 -1.90
C SER A 256 19.30 -8.06 -3.20
N TYR A 257 18.18 -8.71 -3.60
CA TYR A 257 17.54 -8.51 -4.91
C TYR A 257 16.03 -8.37 -4.82
N PRO A 258 15.50 -7.40 -4.05
CA PRO A 258 14.06 -7.15 -4.01
C PRO A 258 13.53 -6.59 -5.34
N LYS A 259 12.23 -6.84 -5.62
CA LYS A 259 11.42 -6.07 -6.58
C LYS A 259 10.62 -5.04 -5.79
N PHE A 260 10.73 -3.75 -6.12
CA PHE A 260 9.99 -2.68 -5.44
C PHE A 260 8.75 -2.26 -6.22
N TYR A 261 7.69 -1.97 -5.48
CA TYR A 261 6.43 -1.45 -5.96
C TYR A 261 5.97 -0.27 -5.11
N PHE A 262 5.15 0.59 -5.69
CA PHE A 262 4.55 1.72 -4.96
C PHE A 262 3.17 1.35 -4.44
N SER A 263 2.82 1.86 -3.28
CA SER A 263 1.53 1.59 -2.63
C SER A 263 0.32 2.17 -3.37
N ASP A 264 0.55 3.06 -4.34
CA ASP A 264 -0.50 3.66 -5.16
C ASP A 264 0.02 4.01 -6.56
N ASN A 265 -0.77 3.69 -7.59
CA ASN A 265 -0.42 3.94 -8.99
C ASN A 265 -0.28 5.42 -9.33
N GLY A 266 -1.04 6.29 -8.70
CA GLY A 266 -0.94 7.72 -8.91
C GLY A 266 0.46 8.26 -8.57
N ILE A 267 1.11 7.68 -7.55
CA ILE A 267 2.48 8.05 -7.18
C ILE A 267 3.48 7.56 -8.23
N VAL A 268 3.38 6.32 -8.71
CA VAL A 268 4.22 5.81 -9.81
C VAL A 268 4.13 6.72 -11.03
N SER A 269 2.93 7.16 -11.36
CA SER A 269 2.64 7.98 -12.53
C SER A 269 3.27 9.38 -12.46
N LEU A 270 3.69 9.85 -11.28
CA LEU A 270 4.46 11.09 -11.15
C LEU A 270 5.85 10.98 -11.79
N PHE A 271 6.44 9.79 -11.75
CA PHE A 271 7.81 9.52 -12.22
C PHE A 271 7.86 8.96 -13.64
N LEU A 272 6.82 8.21 -14.04
CA LEU A 272 6.77 7.44 -15.28
C LEU A 272 5.55 7.88 -16.08
N ASP A 273 5.74 8.82 -16.99
CA ASP A 273 4.65 9.24 -17.87
C ASP A 273 4.35 8.15 -18.91
N ARG A 274 3.08 7.73 -18.99
CA ARG A 274 2.52 6.79 -19.99
C ARG A 274 3.27 5.45 -20.13
N LYS A 275 3.73 4.86 -19.04
CA LYS A 275 4.26 3.49 -19.01
C LYS A 275 3.21 2.53 -18.50
N GLU A 276 2.18 2.29 -19.29
CA GLU A 276 0.98 1.51 -18.93
C GLU A 276 1.33 0.10 -18.42
N SER A 277 2.33 -0.56 -19.02
CA SER A 277 2.77 -1.89 -18.55
C SER A 277 3.38 -1.86 -17.14
N VAL A 278 4.07 -0.77 -16.74
CA VAL A 278 4.60 -0.62 -15.39
C VAL A 278 3.48 -0.33 -14.40
N GLN A 279 2.54 0.52 -14.80
CA GLN A 279 1.37 0.86 -13.98
C GLN A 279 0.47 -0.36 -13.78
N LEU A 280 0.28 -1.20 -14.80
CA LEU A 280 -0.49 -2.44 -14.71
C LEU A 280 0.16 -3.41 -13.72
N GLU A 281 1.46 -3.68 -13.85
CA GLU A 281 2.16 -4.57 -12.93
C GLU A 281 2.14 -4.04 -11.50
N ASN A 282 2.33 -2.73 -11.29
CA ASN A 282 2.22 -2.14 -9.97
C ASN A 282 0.79 -2.26 -9.38
N MET A 283 -0.25 -2.09 -10.20
CA MET A 283 -1.63 -2.26 -9.77
C MET A 283 -1.92 -3.71 -9.36
N VAL A 284 -1.41 -4.69 -10.11
CA VAL A 284 -1.52 -6.12 -9.77
C VAL A 284 -0.77 -6.42 -8.47
N ALA A 285 0.45 -5.87 -8.29
CA ALA A 285 1.22 -6.02 -7.06
C ALA A 285 0.45 -5.52 -5.83
N VAL A 286 -0.12 -4.31 -5.93
CA VAL A 286 -0.94 -3.71 -4.86
C VAL A 286 -2.18 -4.57 -4.56
N ALA A 287 -2.87 -5.04 -5.59
CA ALA A 287 -4.07 -5.86 -5.43
C ALA A 287 -3.76 -7.20 -4.75
N LEU A 288 -2.70 -7.89 -5.19
CA LEU A 288 -2.28 -9.18 -4.60
C LEU A 288 -1.79 -9.01 -3.15
N THR A 289 -0.94 -8.02 -2.88
CA THR A 289 -0.42 -7.78 -1.52
C THR A 289 -1.53 -7.40 -0.54
N ARG A 290 -2.59 -6.72 -1.02
CA ARG A 290 -3.77 -6.42 -0.22
C ARG A 290 -4.62 -7.66 0.07
N ALA A 291 -4.77 -8.55 -0.92
CA ALA A 291 -5.56 -9.79 -0.80
C ALA A 291 -4.83 -10.86 0.02
N TYR A 292 -3.52 -10.93 -0.10
CA TYR A 292 -2.66 -11.93 0.53
C TYR A 292 -1.49 -11.26 1.26
N PRO A 293 -1.72 -10.59 2.38
CA PRO A 293 -0.65 -9.93 3.15
C PRO A 293 0.45 -10.93 3.52
N ASP A 294 1.71 -10.52 3.33
CA ASP A 294 2.93 -11.29 3.65
C ASP A 294 3.10 -12.62 2.89
N ASP A 295 2.24 -12.93 1.90
CA ASP A 295 2.27 -14.17 1.14
C ASP A 295 2.43 -13.95 -0.38
N VAL A 296 2.93 -12.81 -0.81
CA VAL A 296 3.20 -12.51 -2.22
C VAL A 296 4.70 -12.42 -2.46
N TYR A 297 5.15 -13.19 -3.44
CA TYR A 297 6.56 -13.29 -3.85
C TYR A 297 6.67 -13.14 -5.37
N TYR A 298 7.88 -12.97 -5.91
CA TYR A 298 8.16 -13.26 -7.30
C TYR A 298 8.95 -14.56 -7.41
N LEU A 299 8.98 -15.21 -8.60
CA LEU A 299 9.79 -16.40 -8.85
C LEU A 299 10.80 -16.10 -9.93
N LYS A 300 12.08 -16.25 -9.61
CA LYS A 300 13.14 -16.15 -10.60
C LYS A 300 14.22 -17.20 -10.36
N SER A 301 14.55 -17.93 -11.40
CA SER A 301 15.58 -18.96 -11.37
C SER A 301 16.35 -19.01 -12.70
N ALA A 302 17.61 -18.63 -12.66
CA ALA A 302 18.49 -18.74 -13.83
C ALA A 302 18.70 -20.21 -14.28
N LYS A 303 18.59 -21.18 -13.35
CA LYS A 303 18.78 -22.62 -13.63
C LYS A 303 17.64 -23.19 -14.46
N THR A 304 16.41 -22.81 -14.19
CA THR A 304 15.20 -23.34 -14.87
C THR A 304 14.66 -22.38 -15.93
N GLY A 305 15.12 -21.14 -15.96
CA GLY A 305 14.62 -20.08 -16.82
C GLY A 305 13.19 -19.64 -16.47
N ILE A 306 12.76 -19.90 -15.22
CA ILE A 306 11.47 -19.40 -14.68
C ILE A 306 11.66 -17.94 -14.31
N ASP A 307 10.73 -17.09 -14.76
CA ASP A 307 10.62 -15.67 -14.39
C ASP A 307 9.13 -15.31 -14.31
N ILE A 308 8.58 -15.30 -13.09
CA ILE A 308 7.16 -15.05 -12.78
C ILE A 308 7.06 -13.80 -11.93
N ASP A 309 6.17 -12.89 -12.33
CA ASP A 309 6.02 -11.60 -11.66
C ASP A 309 5.50 -11.75 -10.24
N PHE A 310 4.48 -12.61 -10.01
CA PHE A 310 3.88 -12.81 -8.71
C PHE A 310 3.55 -14.28 -8.45
N TYR A 311 3.80 -14.73 -7.23
CA TYR A 311 3.45 -16.05 -6.75
C TYR A 311 2.88 -15.97 -5.35
N VAL A 312 1.75 -16.63 -5.12
CA VAL A 312 1.07 -16.72 -3.82
C VAL A 312 1.09 -18.20 -3.39
N PRO A 313 2.06 -18.60 -2.54
CA PRO A 313 2.28 -20.00 -2.15
C PRO A 313 1.07 -20.66 -1.49
N SER A 314 0.36 -19.95 -0.60
CA SER A 314 -0.77 -20.51 0.17
C SER A 314 -1.89 -21.08 -0.69
N ILE A 315 -2.06 -20.56 -1.91
CA ILE A 315 -3.10 -21.01 -2.86
C ILE A 315 -2.52 -21.53 -4.18
N GLY A 316 -1.19 -21.60 -4.30
CA GLY A 316 -0.52 -22.05 -5.53
C GLY A 316 -0.82 -21.18 -6.76
N LEU A 317 -1.05 -19.87 -6.60
CA LEU A 317 -1.36 -18.95 -7.69
C LEU A 317 -0.08 -18.35 -8.24
N ALA A 318 0.13 -18.49 -9.56
CA ALA A 318 1.20 -17.79 -10.29
C ALA A 318 0.60 -16.79 -11.29
N VAL A 319 1.07 -15.54 -11.26
CA VAL A 319 0.53 -14.45 -12.06
C VAL A 319 1.63 -13.77 -12.85
N GLN A 320 1.41 -13.57 -14.13
CA GLN A 320 2.14 -12.64 -14.99
C GLN A 320 1.30 -11.39 -15.22
N ALA A 321 1.95 -10.25 -15.38
CA ALA A 321 1.29 -8.97 -15.64
C ALA A 321 1.77 -8.39 -16.97
N ALA A 322 0.94 -8.49 -18.00
CA ALA A 322 1.24 -8.03 -19.35
C ALA A 322 0.15 -7.08 -19.85
N TYR A 323 0.52 -5.91 -20.39
CA TYR A 323 -0.46 -4.98 -20.93
C TYR A 323 -1.24 -5.61 -22.11
N SER A 324 -0.56 -6.40 -22.92
CA SER A 324 -1.12 -7.23 -24.00
C SER A 324 -0.31 -8.51 -24.14
N ILE A 325 -0.99 -9.59 -24.52
CA ILE A 325 -0.39 -10.88 -24.87
C ILE A 325 -0.30 -11.12 -26.37
N ALA A 326 -0.31 -10.06 -27.19
CA ALA A 326 -0.11 -10.15 -28.62
C ALA A 326 1.38 -10.31 -28.99
N GLY A 327 1.68 -11.08 -30.04
CA GLY A 327 3.03 -11.26 -30.58
C GLY A 327 4.04 -11.87 -29.60
N ASP A 328 5.26 -11.34 -29.56
CA ASP A 328 6.38 -11.86 -28.74
C ASP A 328 6.11 -11.87 -27.24
N ALA A 329 5.19 -11.02 -26.75
CA ALA A 329 4.80 -11.02 -25.35
C ALA A 329 4.14 -12.34 -24.97
N ARG A 330 3.32 -12.95 -25.86
CA ARG A 330 2.69 -14.24 -25.60
C ARG A 330 3.71 -15.34 -25.34
N GLU A 331 4.69 -15.48 -26.22
CA GLU A 331 5.73 -16.51 -26.06
C GLU A 331 6.46 -16.37 -24.71
N ARG A 332 6.76 -15.17 -24.29
CA ARG A 332 7.50 -14.89 -23.06
C ARG A 332 6.64 -15.21 -21.83
N GLU A 333 5.42 -14.68 -21.73
CA GLU A 333 4.57 -14.82 -20.54
C GLU A 333 4.03 -16.26 -20.41
N VAL A 334 3.50 -16.83 -21.49
CA VAL A 334 3.05 -18.22 -21.53
C VAL A 334 4.20 -19.18 -21.30
N GLY A 335 5.35 -18.95 -21.95
CA GLY A 335 6.54 -19.78 -21.80
C GLY A 335 7.07 -19.83 -20.36
N SER A 336 7.04 -18.73 -19.62
CA SER A 336 7.44 -18.69 -18.20
C SER A 336 6.51 -19.50 -17.32
N LEU A 337 5.19 -19.37 -17.49
CA LEU A 337 4.18 -20.13 -16.75
C LEU A 337 4.23 -21.63 -17.07
N LYS A 338 4.43 -22.00 -18.34
CA LYS A 338 4.63 -23.40 -18.77
C LYS A 338 5.86 -24.02 -18.10
N LYS A 339 7.00 -23.30 -18.07
CA LYS A 339 8.20 -23.75 -17.38
C LYS A 339 7.95 -23.98 -15.89
N LEU A 340 7.18 -23.09 -15.25
CA LEU A 340 6.80 -23.27 -13.86
C LEU A 340 5.98 -24.53 -13.67
N ALA A 341 4.92 -24.76 -14.47
CA ALA A 341 4.06 -25.95 -14.39
C ALA A 341 4.84 -27.25 -14.58
N GLN A 342 5.82 -27.27 -15.49
CA GLN A 342 6.64 -28.45 -15.78
C GLN A 342 7.69 -28.76 -14.69
N ASN A 343 8.17 -27.73 -13.99
CA ASN A 343 9.27 -27.85 -13.02
C ASN A 343 8.82 -27.86 -11.55
N SER A 344 7.58 -27.46 -11.25
CA SER A 344 7.08 -27.43 -9.87
C SER A 344 5.71 -28.08 -9.73
N GLN A 345 5.54 -28.89 -8.67
CA GLN A 345 4.24 -29.46 -8.30
C GLN A 345 3.34 -28.47 -7.54
N GLY A 346 3.76 -27.21 -7.37
CA GLY A 346 3.12 -26.27 -6.44
C GLY A 346 2.18 -25.23 -7.05
N ALA A 347 2.22 -25.01 -8.37
CA ALA A 347 1.34 -24.02 -9.00
C ALA A 347 0.03 -24.70 -9.45
N ALA A 348 -1.06 -24.40 -8.74
CA ALA A 348 -2.39 -24.93 -9.04
C ALA A 348 -3.16 -24.06 -10.04
N ARG A 349 -2.86 -22.77 -10.13
CA ARG A 349 -3.52 -21.81 -11.02
C ARG A 349 -2.52 -20.88 -11.67
N LEU A 350 -2.60 -20.76 -13.00
CA LEU A 350 -1.71 -19.95 -13.83
C LEU A 350 -2.51 -18.87 -14.50
N VAL A 351 -2.17 -17.60 -14.25
CA VAL A 351 -2.94 -16.46 -14.71
C VAL A 351 -2.02 -15.44 -15.40
N ILE A 352 -2.50 -14.84 -16.48
CA ILE A 352 -1.91 -13.63 -17.07
C ILE A 352 -2.94 -12.51 -16.91
N VAL A 353 -2.62 -11.48 -16.12
CA VAL A 353 -3.46 -10.29 -16.04
C VAL A 353 -3.09 -9.37 -17.20
N THR A 354 -4.07 -9.09 -18.06
CA THR A 354 -3.93 -8.20 -19.21
C THR A 354 -4.70 -6.90 -19.00
N TYR A 355 -4.51 -5.91 -19.88
CA TYR A 355 -5.31 -4.69 -19.77
C TYR A 355 -6.79 -4.97 -20.10
N GLU A 356 -7.09 -5.75 -21.16
CA GLU A 356 -8.47 -6.04 -21.58
C GLU A 356 -8.67 -7.36 -22.32
N GLU A 357 -7.58 -8.14 -22.53
CA GLU A 357 -7.67 -9.41 -23.24
C GLU A 357 -8.14 -10.52 -22.29
N GLU A 358 -9.06 -11.36 -22.77
CA GLU A 358 -9.60 -12.51 -22.03
C GLU A 358 -9.55 -13.75 -22.93
N GLU A 359 -8.81 -14.77 -22.52
CA GLU A 359 -8.80 -16.07 -23.21
C GLU A 359 -8.32 -17.19 -22.28
N THR A 360 -8.69 -18.43 -22.61
CA THR A 360 -8.10 -19.62 -21.99
C THR A 360 -7.09 -20.24 -22.97
N ILE A 361 -5.83 -20.24 -22.56
CA ILE A 361 -4.72 -20.78 -23.34
C ILE A 361 -4.46 -22.22 -22.88
N ILE A 362 -4.53 -23.17 -23.80
CA ILE A 362 -4.20 -24.58 -23.51
C ILE A 362 -3.05 -24.99 -24.42
N GLU A 363 -1.87 -25.17 -23.84
CA GLU A 363 -0.65 -25.57 -24.56
C GLU A 363 0.13 -26.64 -23.76
N ASP A 364 0.54 -27.71 -24.42
CA ASP A 364 1.32 -28.82 -23.84
C ASP A 364 0.70 -29.38 -22.55
N GLY A 365 -0.63 -29.43 -22.46
CA GLY A 365 -1.35 -29.93 -21.29
C GLY A 365 -1.40 -28.94 -20.11
N VAL A 366 -0.91 -27.73 -20.30
CA VAL A 366 -0.96 -26.64 -19.29
C VAL A 366 -2.09 -25.69 -19.66
N THR A 367 -2.96 -25.39 -18.69
CA THR A 367 -4.02 -24.38 -18.83
C THR A 367 -3.61 -23.08 -18.17
N ILE A 368 -3.70 -21.99 -18.90
CA ILE A 368 -3.38 -20.62 -18.45
C ILE A 368 -4.60 -19.74 -18.73
N GLU A 369 -5.05 -19.00 -17.74
CA GLU A 369 -6.15 -18.05 -17.86
C GLU A 369 -5.60 -16.65 -18.13
N ALA A 370 -5.89 -16.04 -19.27
CA ALA A 370 -5.72 -14.60 -19.45
C ALA A 370 -6.99 -13.90 -18.99
N VAL A 371 -6.85 -12.93 -18.09
CA VAL A 371 -7.98 -12.21 -17.50
C VAL A 371 -7.76 -10.69 -17.60
N PRO A 372 -8.81 -9.89 -17.86
CA PRO A 372 -8.69 -8.44 -17.87
C PRO A 372 -8.43 -7.91 -16.46
N LEU A 373 -7.79 -6.72 -16.40
CA LEU A 373 -7.42 -6.03 -15.17
C LEU A 373 -8.64 -5.55 -14.35
N TYR A 374 -9.83 -5.48 -14.97
CA TYR A 374 -11.07 -4.94 -14.41
C TYR A 374 -12.24 -5.93 -14.41
#